data_aabf8d5201d202f050d7c24ca5f6eb16
#
_entry.id   aabf8d5201d202f050d7c24ca5f6eb16
#
_cell.length_a   1.000
_cell.length_b   1.000
_cell.length_c   1.000
_cell.angle_alpha   90.00
_cell.angle_beta   90.00
_cell.angle_gamma   90.00
#
_symmetry.space_group_name_H-M   'P 1'
#
loop_
_entity.id
_entity.type
_entity.pdbx_description
1 polymer ?
#
loop_
_entity_poly.entity_id
_entity_poly.type
_entity_poly.pdbx_seq_one_letter_code
_entity_poly.pdbx_strand_id
1 'polypeptide(L)'
;MRCFFRRRACVWGRDIEMLTLRVPDPVGRGFLRSGPESNPRPRELVVRPVRGEEHRALDTVRRTDGHWLRPWEATLPPDTLEHIPTFSQYVHRADRDQRLGNALIFGVQIDGCYVGQFSISNVHWGAMSSGMLGYWIVSEWAGRGLGSLVAALVLDLVVG
;
A
#
# COMPACT_ATOMS: atom_id res chain seq x y z
N MET A 1 -39.31 -6.55 0.86
CA MET A 1 -38.25 -5.66 0.35
C MET A 1 -37.08 -5.75 1.31
N ARG A 2 -36.11 -6.62 1.01
CA ARG A 2 -34.95 -6.87 1.88
C ARG A 2 -33.89 -5.82 1.55
N CYS A 3 -33.67 -4.83 2.44
CA CYS A 3 -32.51 -3.93 2.41
C CYS A 3 -31.26 -4.78 2.59
N PHE A 4 -30.53 -4.99 1.50
CA PHE A 4 -29.14 -5.45 1.57
C PHE A 4 -28.30 -4.31 2.15
N PHE A 5 -28.08 -4.34 3.46
CA PHE A 5 -27.00 -3.57 4.05
C PHE A 5 -25.68 -4.09 3.45
N ARG A 6 -25.14 -3.38 2.46
CA ARG A 6 -23.74 -3.52 2.08
C ARG A 6 -22.92 -3.28 3.37
N ARG A 7 -22.42 -4.35 3.98
CA ARG A 7 -21.43 -4.20 5.06
C ARG A 7 -20.30 -3.35 4.48
N ARG A 8 -20.15 -2.13 4.96
CA ARG A 8 -19.01 -1.28 4.63
C ARG A 8 -17.75 -2.08 4.91
N ALA A 9 -16.84 -2.04 3.95
CA ALA A 9 -15.61 -2.77 4.05
C ALA A 9 -14.77 -2.18 5.21
N CYS A 10 -14.59 -2.97 6.26
CA CYS A 10 -13.89 -2.56 7.46
C CYS A 10 -12.46 -3.11 7.46
N VAL A 11 -11.51 -2.24 7.73
CA VAL A 11 -10.10 -2.55 7.94
C VAL A 11 -9.71 -1.97 9.30
N TRP A 12 -9.04 -2.72 10.15
CA TRP A 12 -8.72 -2.32 11.51
C TRP A 12 -9.94 -1.83 12.32
N GLY A 13 -11.11 -2.42 12.10
CA GLY A 13 -12.35 -1.97 12.73
C GLY A 13 -12.87 -0.61 12.24
N ARG A 14 -12.23 0.03 11.26
CA ARG A 14 -12.57 1.35 10.71
C ARG A 14 -13.08 1.24 9.27
N ASP A 15 -13.87 2.19 8.83
CA ASP A 15 -14.23 2.36 7.42
C ASP A 15 -12.97 2.71 6.61
N ILE A 16 -12.83 2.15 5.39
CA ILE A 16 -11.68 2.41 4.51
C ILE A 16 -11.49 3.91 4.24
N GLU A 17 -12.56 4.67 4.12
CA GLU A 17 -12.46 6.13 3.91
C GLU A 17 -11.78 6.85 5.08
N MET A 18 -11.92 6.35 6.31
CA MET A 18 -11.22 6.90 7.48
C MET A 18 -9.70 6.63 7.46
N LEU A 19 -9.28 5.64 6.68
CA LEU A 19 -7.88 5.28 6.48
C LEU A 19 -7.35 5.75 5.12
N THR A 20 -8.13 6.56 4.38
CA THR A 20 -7.75 7.08 3.07
C THR A 20 -7.19 8.48 3.22
N LEU A 21 -5.95 8.64 2.78
CA LEU A 21 -5.23 9.92 2.78
C LEU A 21 -5.21 10.49 1.37
N ARG A 22 -5.50 11.80 1.24
CA ARG A 22 -5.53 12.50 -0.04
C ARG A 22 -4.67 13.76 0.04
N VAL A 23 -3.77 13.91 -0.91
CA VAL A 23 -2.92 15.09 -1.05
C VAL A 23 -3.15 15.71 -2.42
N PRO A 24 -3.96 16.77 -2.52
CA PRO A 24 -4.17 17.48 -3.78
C PRO A 24 -2.93 18.30 -4.14
N ASP A 25 -2.61 18.37 -5.45
CA ASP A 25 -1.47 19.12 -6.02
C ASP A 25 -0.16 18.93 -5.23
N PRO A 26 0.34 17.69 -5.12
CA PRO A 26 1.46 17.39 -4.23
C PRO A 26 2.77 18.12 -4.63
N VAL A 27 2.94 18.45 -5.92
CA VAL A 27 4.08 19.22 -6.42
C VAL A 27 3.89 20.71 -6.14
N GLY A 28 2.72 21.26 -6.48
CA GLY A 28 2.46 22.68 -6.25
C GLY A 28 2.46 23.07 -4.77
N ARG A 29 2.15 22.13 -3.88
CA ARG A 29 2.25 22.30 -2.42
C ARG A 29 3.66 22.06 -1.85
N GLY A 30 4.63 21.70 -2.69
CA GLY A 30 6.00 21.44 -2.26
C GLY A 30 6.24 20.11 -1.54
N PHE A 31 5.27 19.20 -1.55
CA PHE A 31 5.43 17.87 -0.96
C PHE A 31 6.26 16.92 -1.82
N LEU A 32 6.20 17.09 -3.14
CA LEU A 32 7.04 16.39 -4.11
C LEU A 32 7.90 17.42 -4.86
N ARG A 33 9.11 16.99 -5.24
CA ARG A 33 10.03 17.86 -6.01
C ARG A 33 9.48 18.12 -7.42
N SER A 34 9.03 17.06 -8.11
CA SER A 34 8.42 17.09 -9.44
C SER A 34 7.78 15.73 -9.72
N GLY A 35 6.87 15.66 -10.67
CA GLY A 35 6.46 14.41 -11.28
C GLY A 35 7.45 13.95 -12.37
N PRO A 36 7.28 12.74 -12.93
CA PRO A 36 8.00 12.28 -14.13
C PRO A 36 7.57 13.08 -15.36
N GLU A 37 8.30 12.91 -16.48
CA GLU A 37 7.95 13.58 -17.75
C GLU A 37 6.54 13.25 -18.24
N SER A 38 6.09 12.02 -18.01
CA SER A 38 4.74 11.56 -18.34
C SER A 38 3.62 12.26 -17.54
N ASN A 39 3.94 12.73 -16.32
CA ASN A 39 3.04 13.46 -15.43
C ASN A 39 3.81 14.42 -14.53
N PRO A 40 4.29 15.56 -15.08
CA PRO A 40 5.17 16.49 -14.36
C PRO A 40 4.49 17.18 -13.19
N ARG A 41 3.16 17.33 -13.23
CA ARG A 41 2.37 17.98 -12.18
C ARG A 41 1.12 17.17 -11.89
N PRO A 42 1.22 16.11 -11.08
CA PRO A 42 0.09 15.28 -10.69
C PRO A 42 -0.96 16.09 -9.92
N ARG A 43 -2.23 15.82 -10.17
CA ARG A 43 -3.36 16.51 -9.53
C ARG A 43 -3.58 16.03 -8.10
N GLU A 44 -3.43 14.72 -7.86
CA GLU A 44 -3.74 14.13 -6.57
C GLU A 44 -2.87 12.90 -6.29
N LEU A 45 -2.40 12.80 -5.04
CA LEU A 45 -1.88 11.58 -4.44
C LEU A 45 -2.95 11.00 -3.52
N VAL A 46 -3.25 9.71 -3.67
CA VAL A 46 -4.15 8.96 -2.80
C VAL A 46 -3.40 7.77 -2.21
N VAL A 47 -3.47 7.62 -0.89
CA VAL A 47 -2.94 6.47 -0.15
C VAL A 47 -4.10 5.84 0.61
N ARG A 48 -4.47 4.62 0.27
CA ARG A 48 -5.63 3.96 0.87
C ARG A 48 -5.46 2.45 0.99
N PRO A 49 -6.16 1.79 1.94
CA PRO A 49 -6.12 0.35 2.07
C PRO A 49 -6.57 -0.37 0.79
N VAL A 50 -5.84 -1.42 0.43
CA VAL A 50 -6.09 -2.27 -0.74
C VAL A 50 -6.80 -3.54 -0.32
N ARG A 51 -7.78 -4.01 -1.12
CA ARG A 51 -8.56 -5.20 -0.83
C ARG A 51 -9.03 -5.93 -2.08
N GLY A 52 -9.22 -7.25 -1.94
CA GLY A 52 -9.84 -8.07 -2.99
C GLY A 52 -9.10 -7.96 -4.33
N GLU A 53 -9.83 -7.65 -5.38
CA GLU A 53 -9.29 -7.56 -6.75
C GLU A 53 -8.26 -6.44 -6.95
N GLU A 54 -8.21 -5.44 -6.08
CA GLU A 54 -7.23 -4.35 -6.18
C GLU A 54 -5.79 -4.84 -5.98
N HIS A 55 -5.59 -5.93 -5.23
CA HIS A 55 -4.28 -6.58 -5.11
C HIS A 55 -3.73 -7.03 -6.47
N ARG A 56 -4.61 -7.39 -7.42
CA ARG A 56 -4.20 -7.78 -8.78
C ARG A 56 -3.63 -6.60 -9.56
N ALA A 57 -4.24 -5.43 -9.44
CA ALA A 57 -3.74 -4.23 -10.09
C ALA A 57 -2.34 -3.86 -9.57
N LEU A 58 -2.13 -3.92 -8.25
CA LEU A 58 -0.82 -3.72 -7.63
C LEU A 58 0.22 -4.76 -8.07
N ASP A 59 -0.15 -6.04 -8.09
CA ASP A 59 0.75 -7.12 -8.54
C ASP A 59 1.16 -6.92 -10.02
N THR A 60 0.24 -6.47 -10.85
CA THR A 60 0.52 -6.14 -12.26
C THR A 60 1.56 -5.02 -12.36
N VAL A 61 1.37 -3.91 -11.64
CA VAL A 61 2.32 -2.79 -11.62
C VAL A 61 3.70 -3.25 -11.13
N ARG A 62 3.74 -4.02 -10.04
CA ARG A 62 4.98 -4.57 -9.47
C ARG A 62 5.73 -5.45 -10.48
N ARG A 63 5.02 -6.30 -11.21
CA ARG A 63 5.64 -7.18 -12.22
C ARG A 63 6.16 -6.41 -13.43
N THR A 64 5.41 -5.39 -13.87
CA THR A 64 5.82 -4.55 -15.00
C THR A 64 7.14 -3.84 -14.71
N ASP A 65 7.35 -3.39 -13.48
CA ASP A 65 8.59 -2.73 -13.04
C ASP A 65 9.57 -3.69 -12.33
N GLY A 66 9.47 -4.99 -12.63
CA GLY A 66 10.25 -6.03 -11.96
C GLY A 66 11.77 -5.87 -12.11
N HIS A 67 12.27 -5.26 -13.18
CA HIS A 67 13.69 -4.98 -13.37
C HIS A 67 14.25 -4.04 -12.28
N TRP A 68 13.43 -3.10 -11.79
CA TRP A 68 13.75 -2.17 -10.71
C TRP A 68 13.56 -2.79 -9.33
N LEU A 69 12.49 -3.57 -9.15
CA LEU A 69 12.05 -4.03 -7.83
C LEU A 69 12.72 -5.33 -7.37
N ARG A 70 12.99 -6.29 -8.30
CA ARG A 70 13.54 -7.62 -7.96
C ARG A 70 14.81 -7.61 -7.10
N PRO A 71 15.79 -6.70 -7.30
CA PRO A 71 16.99 -6.69 -6.46
C PRO A 71 16.71 -6.43 -4.97
N TRP A 72 15.54 -5.88 -4.65
CA TRP A 72 15.12 -5.50 -3.30
C TRP A 72 14.07 -6.44 -2.70
N GLU A 73 13.63 -7.44 -3.47
CA GLU A 73 12.65 -8.41 -2.99
C GLU A 73 13.31 -9.48 -2.12
N ALA A 74 12.61 -9.86 -1.04
CA ALA A 74 13.02 -10.99 -0.25
C ALA A 74 12.94 -12.27 -1.09
N THR A 75 14.01 -13.04 -1.11
CA THR A 75 14.06 -14.35 -1.76
C THR A 75 14.04 -15.44 -0.69
N LEU A 76 13.36 -16.55 -0.97
CA LEU A 76 13.44 -17.72 -0.12
C LEU A 76 14.83 -18.35 -0.25
N PRO A 77 15.41 -18.87 0.85
CA PRO A 77 16.62 -19.67 0.77
C PRO A 77 16.44 -20.86 -0.18
N PRO A 78 17.50 -21.28 -0.91
CA PRO A 78 17.39 -22.34 -1.93
C PRO A 78 16.85 -23.68 -1.39
N ASP A 79 17.09 -23.97 -0.12
CA ASP A 79 16.73 -25.23 0.53
C ASP A 79 15.44 -25.13 1.37
N THR A 80 14.64 -24.06 1.18
CA THR A 80 13.41 -23.92 1.97
C THR A 80 12.32 -24.86 1.45
N LEU A 81 11.65 -25.55 2.37
CA LEU A 81 10.46 -26.36 2.09
C LEU A 81 9.17 -25.55 2.14
N GLU A 82 9.27 -24.25 2.37
CA GLU A 82 8.10 -23.38 2.43
C GLU A 82 7.41 -23.31 1.08
N HIS A 83 6.12 -23.55 1.09
CA HIS A 83 5.28 -23.46 -0.10
C HIS A 83 4.94 -21.99 -0.36
N ILE A 84 5.31 -21.48 -1.54
CA ILE A 84 4.92 -20.14 -1.97
C ILE A 84 3.40 -20.12 -2.16
N PRO A 85 2.64 -19.27 -1.45
CA PRO A 85 1.19 -19.23 -1.58
C PRO A 85 0.79 -18.80 -2.99
N THR A 86 -0.31 -19.36 -3.49
CA THR A 86 -0.93 -18.87 -4.72
C THR A 86 -1.40 -17.43 -4.53
N PHE A 87 -1.58 -16.68 -5.63
CA PHE A 87 -2.07 -15.31 -5.56
C PHE A 87 -3.41 -15.21 -4.81
N SER A 88 -4.33 -16.13 -5.02
CA SER A 88 -5.61 -16.16 -4.30
C SER A 88 -5.42 -16.37 -2.80
N GLN A 89 -4.55 -17.30 -2.40
CA GLN A 89 -4.23 -17.52 -0.98
C GLN A 89 -3.60 -16.28 -0.35
N TYR A 90 -2.71 -15.60 -1.08
CA TYR A 90 -2.13 -14.32 -0.62
C TYR A 90 -3.22 -13.26 -0.39
N VAL A 91 -4.13 -13.04 -1.35
CA VAL A 91 -5.20 -12.04 -1.22
C VAL A 91 -6.12 -12.36 -0.03
N HIS A 92 -6.55 -13.63 0.09
CA HIS A 92 -7.40 -14.03 1.22
C HIS A 92 -6.72 -13.82 2.57
N ARG A 93 -5.43 -14.14 2.67
CA ARG A 93 -4.64 -13.92 3.88
C ARG A 93 -4.50 -12.44 4.17
N ALA A 94 -4.11 -11.63 3.18
CA ALA A 94 -3.93 -10.19 3.31
C ALA A 94 -5.22 -9.50 3.79
N ASP A 95 -6.35 -9.80 3.15
CA ASP A 95 -7.64 -9.23 3.54
C ASP A 95 -8.10 -9.67 4.94
N ARG A 96 -7.82 -10.93 5.30
CA ARG A 96 -8.10 -11.43 6.65
C ARG A 96 -7.25 -10.72 7.70
N ASP A 97 -5.95 -10.60 7.46
CA ASP A 97 -5.03 -10.00 8.42
C ASP A 97 -5.31 -8.51 8.61
N GLN A 98 -5.73 -7.81 7.55
CA GLN A 98 -6.21 -6.43 7.65
C GLN A 98 -7.50 -6.32 8.49
N ARG A 99 -8.44 -7.25 8.34
CA ARG A 99 -9.67 -7.25 9.17
C ARG A 99 -9.38 -7.51 10.65
N LEU A 100 -8.39 -8.34 10.93
CA LEU A 100 -7.99 -8.73 12.30
C LEU A 100 -7.05 -7.71 12.96
N GLY A 101 -6.57 -6.71 12.24
CA GLY A 101 -5.62 -5.73 12.76
C GLY A 101 -4.17 -6.22 12.83
N ASN A 102 -3.84 -7.31 12.13
CA ASN A 102 -2.48 -7.89 12.10
C ASN A 102 -1.62 -7.31 11.00
N ALA A 103 -2.24 -6.69 9.99
CA ALA A 103 -1.57 -6.02 8.89
C ALA A 103 -2.41 -4.87 8.35
N LEU A 104 -1.77 -3.95 7.62
CA LEU A 104 -2.42 -2.90 6.87
C LEU A 104 -1.64 -2.68 5.57
N ILE A 105 -2.32 -2.78 4.43
CA ILE A 105 -1.71 -2.69 3.11
C ILE A 105 -2.32 -1.51 2.36
N PHE A 106 -1.51 -0.50 2.11
CA PHE A 106 -1.90 0.69 1.35
C PHE A 106 -1.43 0.59 -0.10
N GLY A 107 -2.32 0.88 -1.02
CA GLY A 107 -1.96 1.24 -2.39
C GLY A 107 -1.69 2.74 -2.48
N VAL A 108 -0.61 3.08 -3.15
CA VAL A 108 -0.24 4.47 -3.48
C VAL A 108 -0.67 4.75 -4.90
N GLN A 109 -1.52 5.75 -5.09
CA GLN A 109 -2.05 6.14 -6.39
C GLN A 109 -1.70 7.59 -6.69
N ILE A 110 -1.28 7.86 -7.91
CA ILE A 110 -1.17 9.20 -8.50
C ILE A 110 -2.20 9.30 -9.62
N ASP A 111 -3.09 10.26 -9.53
CA ASP A 111 -4.17 10.48 -10.51
C ASP A 111 -4.95 9.19 -10.85
N GLY A 112 -5.18 8.34 -9.84
CA GLY A 112 -5.89 7.08 -9.95
C GLY A 112 -5.05 5.87 -10.42
N CYS A 113 -3.79 6.07 -10.83
CA CYS A 113 -2.88 4.99 -11.23
C CYS A 113 -2.02 4.52 -10.05
N TYR A 114 -1.93 3.21 -9.82
CA TYR A 114 -1.04 2.67 -8.80
C TYR A 114 0.43 2.91 -9.18
N VAL A 115 1.19 3.46 -8.23
CA VAL A 115 2.63 3.74 -8.36
C VAL A 115 3.46 3.15 -7.24
N GLY A 116 2.83 2.45 -6.30
CA GLY A 116 3.53 1.83 -5.18
C GLY A 116 2.61 1.21 -4.16
N GLN A 117 3.22 0.61 -3.15
CA GLN A 117 2.55 0.01 -2.00
C GLN A 117 3.32 0.32 -0.73
N PHE A 118 2.59 0.56 0.36
CA PHE A 118 3.11 0.56 1.72
C PHE A 118 2.38 -0.51 2.52
N SER A 119 3.07 -1.21 3.37
CA SER A 119 2.47 -2.23 4.23
C SER A 119 3.01 -2.14 5.63
N ILE A 120 2.13 -2.33 6.60
CA ILE A 120 2.47 -2.59 7.98
C ILE A 120 2.10 -4.04 8.24
N SER A 121 3.03 -4.83 8.71
CA SER A 121 2.87 -6.26 8.98
C SER A 121 3.42 -6.60 10.36
N ASN A 122 3.16 -7.83 10.81
CA ASN A 122 3.61 -8.30 12.12
C ASN A 122 3.24 -7.31 13.24
N VAL A 123 1.97 -6.87 13.21
CA VAL A 123 1.46 -5.92 14.21
C VAL A 123 1.29 -6.63 15.53
N HIS A 124 1.95 -6.12 16.54
CA HIS A 124 1.84 -6.56 17.94
C HIS A 124 1.21 -5.46 18.77
N TRP A 125 0.06 -5.75 19.35
CA TRP A 125 -0.68 -4.83 20.22
C TRP A 125 -0.25 -5.00 21.68
N GLY A 126 -0.56 -4.01 22.50
CA GLY A 126 -0.27 -4.01 23.94
C GLY A 126 1.01 -3.27 24.27
N ALA A 127 1.76 -3.75 25.27
CA ALA A 127 2.91 -3.02 25.82
C ALA A 127 4.04 -2.77 24.81
N MET A 128 4.20 -3.64 23.82
CA MET A 128 5.23 -3.47 22.78
C MET A 128 4.79 -2.63 21.59
N SER A 129 3.49 -2.56 21.28
CA SER A 129 2.90 -1.76 20.17
C SER A 129 3.86 -1.55 19.00
N SER A 130 4.14 -2.61 18.26
CA SER A 130 5.14 -2.61 17.19
C SER A 130 4.61 -3.22 15.90
N GLY A 131 5.24 -2.87 14.79
CA GLY A 131 4.95 -3.43 13.47
C GLY A 131 6.12 -3.24 12.53
N MET A 132 6.13 -3.97 11.44
CA MET A 132 7.15 -3.86 10.40
C MET A 132 6.60 -3.05 9.23
N LEU A 133 7.25 -1.95 8.87
CA LEU A 133 6.95 -1.15 7.69
C LEU A 133 7.75 -1.69 6.49
N GLY A 134 7.03 -2.05 5.42
CA GLY A 134 7.61 -2.39 4.13
C GLY A 134 7.00 -1.53 3.03
N TYR A 135 7.76 -1.20 1.99
CA TYR A 135 7.21 -0.44 0.86
C TYR A 135 8.01 -0.64 -0.43
N TRP A 136 7.37 -0.34 -1.52
CA TRP A 136 8.00 -0.17 -2.82
C TRP A 136 7.30 0.94 -3.61
N ILE A 137 8.07 1.61 -4.47
CA ILE A 137 7.62 2.64 -5.41
C ILE A 137 8.21 2.29 -6.78
N VAL A 138 7.42 2.45 -7.83
CA VAL A 138 7.88 2.23 -9.20
C VAL A 138 9.03 3.17 -9.58
N SER A 139 9.91 2.71 -10.49
CA SER A 139 11.12 3.43 -10.92
C SER A 139 10.84 4.85 -11.40
N GLU A 140 9.76 5.03 -12.13
CA GLU A 140 9.34 6.34 -12.67
C GLU A 140 9.12 7.40 -11.57
N TRP A 141 8.66 6.99 -10.38
CA TRP A 141 8.40 7.86 -9.24
C TRP A 141 9.51 7.84 -8.18
N ALA A 142 10.56 7.04 -8.38
CA ALA A 142 11.69 6.96 -7.46
C ALA A 142 12.50 8.27 -7.42
N GLY A 143 13.10 8.58 -6.28
CA GLY A 143 13.96 9.76 -6.11
C GLY A 143 13.24 11.13 -6.09
N ARG A 144 11.90 11.16 -6.20
CA ARG A 144 11.10 12.40 -6.25
C ARG A 144 10.53 12.84 -4.91
N GLY A 145 10.81 12.10 -3.84
CA GLY A 145 10.29 12.36 -2.50
C GLY A 145 9.00 11.61 -2.17
N LEU A 146 8.41 10.85 -3.13
CA LEU A 146 7.14 10.17 -2.93
C LEU A 146 7.21 9.15 -1.79
N GLY A 147 8.26 8.32 -1.72
CA GLY A 147 8.42 7.32 -0.66
C GLY A 147 8.46 7.96 0.73
N SER A 148 9.23 9.04 0.90
CA SER A 148 9.33 9.76 2.17
C SER A 148 8.01 10.41 2.58
N LEU A 149 7.31 11.02 1.63
CA LEU A 149 5.99 11.62 1.87
C LEU A 149 4.99 10.57 2.34
N VAL A 150 4.87 9.46 1.60
CA VAL A 150 3.90 8.40 1.96
C VAL A 150 4.29 7.74 3.28
N ALA A 151 5.59 7.53 3.55
CA ALA A 151 6.04 7.01 4.84
C ALA A 151 5.59 7.91 6.00
N ALA A 152 5.79 9.22 5.87
CA ALA A 152 5.36 10.18 6.89
C ALA A 152 3.84 10.14 7.11
N LEU A 153 3.05 10.15 6.03
CA LEU A 153 1.58 10.10 6.09
C LEU A 153 1.07 8.79 6.74
N VAL A 154 1.66 7.65 6.37
CA VAL A 154 1.26 6.34 6.92
C VAL A 154 1.64 6.22 8.39
N LEU A 155 2.83 6.71 8.79
CA LEU A 155 3.26 6.70 10.19
C LEU A 155 2.38 7.60 11.04
N ASP A 156 2.06 8.81 10.57
CA ASP A 156 1.17 9.74 11.26
C ASP A 156 -0.23 9.12 11.46
N LEU A 157 -0.76 8.45 10.45
CA LEU A 157 -2.06 7.76 10.53
C LEU A 157 -2.08 6.62 11.56
N VAL A 158 -0.96 5.91 11.73
CA VAL A 158 -0.91 4.67 12.52
C VAL A 158 -0.48 4.92 13.97
N VAL A 159 0.37 5.93 14.19
CA VAL A 159 0.93 6.24 15.52
C VAL A 159 0.15 7.37 16.20
N GLY A 160 -0.44 8.30 15.44
CA GLY A 160 -1.25 9.43 15.93
C GLY A 160 -2.67 9.02 16.23
#